data_b8efee5610d672252f3cb82bb25dbee0
#
_entry.id   b8efee5610d672252f3cb82bb25dbee0
#
_cell.length_a   1.000
_cell.length_b   1.000
_cell.length_c   1.000
_cell.angle_alpha   90.00
_cell.angle_beta   90.00
_cell.angle_gamma   90.00
#
_symmetry.space_group_name_H-M   'P 1'
#
loop_
_entity.id
_entity.type
_entity.pdbx_description
1 polymer ?
#
loop_
_entity_poly.entity_id
_entity_poly.type
_entity_poly.pdbx_seq_one_letter_code
_entity_poly.pdbx_strand_id
1 'polypeptide(L)'
;LNSFCVASSIFNQPSWEEKIKKYSSPFLKNPDLIEGDVTLTVSVGRKYFVSSEGTRIVQNFTSAYINVSASVRASDGDIAPLHLSYYAPLPAGLPADEAIITDVEAMVGVLKKLKDAPLAEPYSGPAILYAPTAGVFFHEIFGHRIEGHRLKNEFDGQTFKAKVGEEVLPKTLNVHFDPTLEKVDGRFVNGSYKYDDEGISSKKVTVVEKGVLKTFLMSRTPLENLPHSNGHGRASLGATPVSRQSNLIVETTKSYSMDDLRKMLIKECKKQGKQYGYFFKEVVGGFTVTDRYNPNAFNIFPTLVYRIYADGRQDELVRGVDLIGTPLAMFAEIQAAAGDRDIFIGFCGAESGSVPVSAASPSVFVRRIETQKKPRQYQETTLLARPSANDH
;
A
#
# COMPACT_ATOMS: atom_id res chain seq x y z
N LEU A 1 -6.97 16.95 31.49
CA LEU A 1 -6.59 18.37 31.27
C LEU A 1 -5.16 18.52 30.72
N ASN A 2 -4.25 17.55 30.91
CA ASN A 2 -2.86 17.67 30.44
C ASN A 2 -2.64 17.31 28.95
N SER A 3 -3.59 16.75 28.26
CA SER A 3 -3.43 16.39 26.84
C SER A 3 -3.46 17.60 25.90
N PHE A 4 -4.21 18.65 26.22
CA PHE A 4 -4.22 19.90 25.44
C PHE A 4 -2.92 20.69 25.54
N CYS A 5 -2.22 20.67 26.69
CA CYS A 5 -0.91 21.30 26.84
C CYS A 5 0.19 20.61 26.04
N VAL A 6 0.13 19.28 25.88
CA VAL A 6 1.10 18.52 25.07
C VAL A 6 0.93 18.83 23.59
N ALA A 7 -0.32 18.94 23.11
CA ALA A 7 -0.59 19.24 21.69
C ALA A 7 0.00 20.60 21.27
N SER A 8 -0.17 21.65 22.08
CA SER A 8 0.35 22.99 21.78
C SER A 8 1.88 23.08 21.85
N SER A 9 2.56 22.17 22.56
CA SER A 9 4.02 22.14 22.65
C SER A 9 4.71 21.42 21.48
N ILE A 10 3.99 20.53 20.78
CA ILE A 10 4.52 19.75 19.66
C ILE A 10 4.08 20.24 18.28
N PHE A 11 3.12 21.16 18.21
CA PHE A 11 2.52 21.66 16.98
C PHE A 11 2.35 23.19 17.02
N ASN A 12 3.09 23.89 16.17
CA ASN A 12 2.94 25.33 15.94
C ASN A 12 2.15 25.54 14.65
N GLN A 13 0.85 25.73 14.77
CA GLN A 13 -0.07 25.87 13.62
C GLN A 13 0.36 26.95 12.62
N PRO A 14 0.66 28.23 13.01
CA PRO A 14 1.06 29.24 12.04
C PRO A 14 2.30 28.86 11.23
N SER A 15 3.29 28.25 11.88
CA SER A 15 4.50 27.80 11.19
C SER A 15 4.20 26.71 10.16
N TRP A 16 3.30 25.79 10.48
CA TRP A 16 2.92 24.71 9.57
C TRP A 16 2.01 25.20 8.42
N GLU A 17 1.15 26.18 8.65
CA GLU A 17 0.38 26.81 7.58
C GLU A 17 1.30 27.44 6.52
N GLU A 18 2.37 28.11 6.94
CA GLU A 18 3.37 28.65 6.01
C GLU A 18 4.11 27.54 5.23
N LYS A 19 4.46 26.44 5.89
CA LYS A 19 5.07 25.29 5.22
C LYS A 19 4.15 24.67 4.19
N ILE A 20 2.89 24.40 4.52
CA ILE A 20 1.90 23.84 3.60
C ILE A 20 1.70 24.73 2.37
N LYS A 21 1.64 26.06 2.55
CA LYS A 21 1.62 27.01 1.43
C LYS A 21 2.86 26.90 0.53
N LYS A 22 4.05 26.68 1.12
CA LYS A 22 5.27 26.47 0.33
C LYS A 22 5.20 25.16 -0.46
N TYR A 23 4.76 24.06 0.17
CA TYR A 23 4.66 22.75 -0.49
C TYR A 23 3.64 22.74 -1.63
N SER A 24 2.55 23.51 -1.53
CA SER A 24 1.55 23.62 -2.58
C SER A 24 1.92 24.65 -3.68
N SER A 25 2.93 25.48 -3.46
CA SER A 25 3.31 26.55 -4.40
C SER A 25 3.68 26.06 -5.82
N PRO A 26 4.26 24.85 -6.05
CA PRO A 26 4.50 24.35 -7.39
C PRO A 26 3.22 24.15 -8.20
N PHE A 27 2.08 23.89 -7.55
CA PHE A 27 0.80 23.69 -8.23
C PHE A 27 0.31 24.96 -8.91
N LEU A 28 0.43 26.12 -8.25
CA LEU A 28 -0.02 27.41 -8.77
C LEU A 28 0.68 27.83 -10.07
N LYS A 29 1.88 27.31 -10.32
CA LYS A 29 2.69 27.61 -11.51
C LYS A 29 2.37 26.68 -12.69
N ASN A 30 1.45 25.73 -12.52
CA ASN A 30 1.19 24.68 -13.51
C ASN A 30 -0.31 24.63 -13.87
N PRO A 31 -0.75 25.36 -14.90
CA PRO A 31 -2.16 25.47 -15.29
C PRO A 31 -2.76 24.16 -15.86
N ASP A 32 -1.93 23.16 -16.17
CA ASP A 32 -2.40 21.84 -16.61
C ASP A 32 -2.99 21.01 -15.48
N LEU A 33 -2.70 21.36 -14.23
CA LEU A 33 -3.27 20.68 -13.07
C LEU A 33 -4.73 21.11 -12.89
N ILE A 34 -5.61 20.13 -12.73
CA ILE A 34 -7.03 20.37 -12.44
C ILE A 34 -7.31 20.38 -10.93
N GLU A 35 -6.41 19.76 -10.18
CA GLU A 35 -6.46 19.69 -8.72
C GLU A 35 -5.06 19.61 -8.15
N GLY A 36 -4.82 20.22 -7.01
CA GLY A 36 -3.58 20.12 -6.25
C GLY A 36 -3.85 20.46 -4.78
N ASP A 37 -3.56 19.52 -3.88
CA ASP A 37 -3.79 19.64 -2.45
C ASP A 37 -2.58 19.17 -1.64
N VAL A 38 -2.35 19.87 -0.52
CA VAL A 38 -1.37 19.48 0.50
C VAL A 38 -2.01 19.56 1.86
N THR A 39 -2.12 18.45 2.54
CA THR A 39 -2.75 18.37 3.87
C THR A 39 -1.74 17.87 4.90
N LEU A 40 -1.66 18.54 6.04
CA LEU A 40 -1.01 18.03 7.25
C LEU A 40 -2.06 17.60 8.25
N THR A 41 -1.99 16.36 8.68
CA THR A 41 -2.79 15.83 9.79
C THR A 41 -1.88 15.49 10.97
N VAL A 42 -2.12 16.11 12.11
CA VAL A 42 -1.43 15.78 13.37
C VAL A 42 -2.45 15.23 14.36
N SER A 43 -2.18 14.05 14.87
CA SER A 43 -3.05 13.40 15.87
C SER A 43 -2.29 13.14 17.15
N VAL A 44 -2.94 13.43 18.27
CA VAL A 44 -2.45 13.13 19.63
C VAL A 44 -3.55 12.41 20.36
N GLY A 45 -3.27 11.24 20.88
CA GLY A 45 -4.26 10.45 21.58
C GLY A 45 -3.69 9.68 22.77
N ARG A 46 -4.60 9.31 23.64
CA ARG A 46 -4.35 8.42 24.77
C ARG A 46 -5.42 7.35 24.83
N LYS A 47 -5.00 6.10 24.79
CA LYS A 47 -5.86 4.94 24.86
C LYS A 47 -5.76 4.33 26.25
N TYR A 48 -6.91 4.08 26.85
CA TYR A 48 -7.04 3.33 28.09
C TYR A 48 -7.68 1.97 27.78
N PHE A 49 -7.07 0.92 28.27
CA PHE A 49 -7.60 -0.43 28.16
C PHE A 49 -7.73 -1.05 29.55
N VAL A 50 -8.90 -1.60 29.85
CA VAL A 50 -9.18 -2.33 31.09
C VAL A 50 -9.95 -3.59 30.74
N SER A 51 -9.58 -4.73 31.33
CA SER A 51 -10.29 -5.99 31.17
C SER A 51 -10.75 -6.58 32.50
N SER A 52 -11.75 -7.45 32.47
CA SER A 52 -12.19 -8.23 33.63
C SER A 52 -11.13 -9.19 34.17
N GLU A 53 -10.10 -9.48 33.36
CA GLU A 53 -8.93 -10.30 33.71
C GLU A 53 -7.87 -9.51 34.51
N GLY A 54 -8.13 -8.24 34.83
CA GLY A 54 -7.27 -7.40 35.65
C GLY A 54 -6.23 -6.60 34.83
N THR A 55 -6.20 -6.72 33.51
CA THR A 55 -5.29 -5.94 32.65
C THR A 55 -5.66 -4.47 32.68
N ARG A 56 -4.66 -3.59 32.89
CA ARG A 56 -4.81 -2.13 32.87
C ARG A 56 -3.64 -1.53 32.09
N ILE A 57 -3.94 -0.94 30.94
CA ILE A 57 -2.92 -0.38 30.01
C ILE A 57 -3.30 1.04 29.66
N VAL A 58 -2.29 1.91 29.63
CA VAL A 58 -2.40 3.28 29.07
C VAL A 58 -1.35 3.42 27.98
N GLN A 59 -1.79 3.72 26.77
CA GLN A 59 -0.90 3.97 25.63
C GLN A 59 -1.13 5.38 25.10
N ASN A 60 -0.06 6.16 24.96
CA ASN A 60 -0.10 7.42 24.24
C ASN A 60 0.32 7.17 22.80
N PHE A 61 -0.29 7.85 21.86
CA PHE A 61 0.13 7.85 20.48
C PHE A 61 0.12 9.25 19.89
N THR A 62 1.05 9.50 19.02
CA THR A 62 1.14 10.71 18.20
C THR A 62 1.40 10.29 16.76
N SER A 63 0.89 11.06 15.83
CA SER A 63 1.18 10.86 14.41
C SER A 63 1.11 12.18 13.65
N ALA A 64 1.96 12.34 12.67
CA ALA A 64 1.96 13.44 11.73
C ALA A 64 2.05 12.88 10.31
N TYR A 65 1.09 13.26 9.46
CA TYR A 65 1.04 12.86 8.06
C TYR A 65 1.00 14.11 7.20
N ILE A 66 1.87 14.17 6.18
CA ILE A 66 1.69 15.08 5.06
C ILE A 66 1.23 14.22 3.88
N ASN A 67 0.07 14.56 3.34
CA ASN A 67 -0.43 13.98 2.10
C ASN A 67 -0.45 15.07 1.04
N VAL A 68 0.10 14.74 -0.11
CA VAL A 68 0.13 15.59 -1.30
C VAL A 68 -0.63 14.86 -2.40
N SER A 69 -1.58 15.50 -3.03
CA SER A 69 -2.29 14.97 -4.19
C SER A 69 -2.37 16.02 -5.28
N ALA A 70 -2.22 15.59 -6.51
CA ALA A 70 -2.49 16.42 -7.66
C ALA A 70 -2.93 15.57 -8.85
N SER A 71 -3.67 16.16 -9.77
CA SER A 71 -4.19 15.44 -10.93
C SER A 71 -4.15 16.30 -12.19
N VAL A 72 -4.07 15.62 -13.34
CA VAL A 72 -4.17 16.20 -14.67
C VAL A 72 -5.31 15.55 -15.43
N ARG A 73 -5.89 16.29 -16.37
CA ARG A 73 -6.85 15.77 -17.33
C ARG A 73 -6.12 15.41 -18.63
N ALA A 74 -6.18 14.16 -19.03
CA ALA A 74 -5.68 13.70 -20.31
C ALA A 74 -6.58 14.16 -21.47
N SER A 75 -6.05 14.11 -22.71
CA SER A 75 -6.76 14.55 -23.92
C SER A 75 -8.06 13.78 -24.19
N ASP A 76 -8.18 12.56 -23.68
CA ASP A 76 -9.39 11.73 -23.77
C ASP A 76 -10.37 11.93 -22.60
N GLY A 77 -10.14 12.95 -21.75
CA GLY A 77 -10.98 13.31 -20.63
C GLY A 77 -10.72 12.54 -19.33
N ASP A 78 -9.88 11.51 -19.35
CA ASP A 78 -9.54 10.73 -18.14
C ASP A 78 -8.70 11.55 -17.16
N ILE A 79 -8.86 11.26 -15.85
CA ILE A 79 -8.13 11.95 -14.79
C ILE A 79 -7.00 11.04 -14.30
N ALA A 80 -5.77 11.55 -14.35
CA ALA A 80 -4.59 10.86 -13.88
C ALA A 80 -4.08 11.52 -12.59
N PRO A 81 -4.31 10.91 -11.40
CA PRO A 81 -3.82 11.43 -10.13
C PRO A 81 -2.45 10.85 -9.78
N LEU A 82 -1.66 11.63 -9.03
CA LEU A 82 -0.50 11.17 -8.27
C LEU A 82 -0.61 11.58 -6.80
N HIS A 83 0.06 10.84 -5.93
CA HIS A 83 0.05 11.06 -4.50
C HIS A 83 1.45 10.89 -3.91
N LEU A 84 1.78 11.72 -2.90
CA LEU A 84 2.93 11.52 -2.02
C LEU A 84 2.43 11.50 -0.58
N SER A 85 3.01 10.64 0.25
CA SER A 85 2.66 10.55 1.66
C SER A 85 3.92 10.47 2.51
N TYR A 86 3.97 11.29 3.55
CA TYR A 86 5.04 11.29 4.53
C TYR A 86 4.47 11.06 5.91
N TYR A 87 5.16 10.27 6.70
CA TYR A 87 4.75 9.93 8.06
C TYR A 87 5.91 10.07 9.04
N ALA A 88 5.59 10.60 10.20
CA ALA A 88 6.43 10.53 11.39
C ALA A 88 5.55 10.47 12.66
N PRO A 89 6.04 9.95 13.79
CA PRO A 89 5.32 10.01 15.07
C PRO A 89 5.10 11.45 15.55
N LEU A 90 6.01 12.37 15.22
CA LEU A 90 5.94 13.78 15.55
C LEU A 90 6.24 14.65 14.33
N PRO A 91 5.68 15.86 14.22
CA PRO A 91 5.95 16.77 13.09
C PRO A 91 7.43 17.03 12.84
N ALA A 92 8.26 17.08 13.88
CA ALA A 92 9.71 17.27 13.78
C ALA A 92 10.45 16.09 13.10
N GLY A 93 9.83 14.92 12.99
CA GLY A 93 10.39 13.75 12.31
C GLY A 93 10.01 13.66 10.83
N LEU A 94 9.20 14.57 10.32
CA LEU A 94 8.86 14.67 8.90
C LEU A 94 10.09 15.10 8.09
N PRO A 95 10.16 14.80 6.77
CA PRO A 95 11.27 15.23 5.93
C PRO A 95 11.48 16.75 5.94
N ALA A 96 12.68 17.20 5.59
CA ALA A 96 13.00 18.62 5.43
C ALA A 96 12.13 19.27 4.34
N ASP A 97 11.84 20.56 4.49
CA ASP A 97 10.97 21.31 3.57
C ASP A 97 11.44 21.20 2.11
N GLU A 98 12.75 21.30 1.88
CA GLU A 98 13.37 21.24 0.56
C GLU A 98 13.16 19.88 -0.10
N ALA A 99 13.21 18.80 0.67
CA ALA A 99 12.97 17.44 0.16
C ALA A 99 11.52 17.29 -0.30
N ILE A 100 10.56 17.74 0.49
CA ILE A 100 9.13 17.69 0.15
C ILE A 100 8.85 18.53 -1.10
N ILE A 101 9.40 19.74 -1.18
CA ILE A 101 9.23 20.62 -2.36
C ILE A 101 9.82 19.96 -3.62
N THR A 102 11.01 19.39 -3.52
CA THR A 102 11.66 18.67 -4.63
C THR A 102 10.79 17.51 -5.13
N ASP A 103 10.24 16.73 -4.21
CA ASP A 103 9.36 15.60 -4.56
C ASP A 103 8.06 16.09 -5.22
N VAL A 104 7.47 17.20 -4.73
CA VAL A 104 6.27 17.81 -5.33
C VAL A 104 6.56 18.34 -6.72
N GLU A 105 7.70 19.00 -6.96
CA GLU A 105 8.12 19.46 -8.28
C GLU A 105 8.34 18.28 -9.24
N ALA A 106 8.97 17.20 -8.76
CA ALA A 106 9.15 15.98 -9.52
C ALA A 106 7.80 15.35 -9.90
N MET A 107 6.86 15.29 -8.95
CA MET A 107 5.48 14.81 -9.16
C MET A 107 4.77 15.61 -10.24
N VAL A 108 4.85 16.93 -10.22
CA VAL A 108 4.29 17.81 -11.26
C VAL A 108 4.91 17.50 -12.63
N GLY A 109 6.22 17.29 -12.68
CA GLY A 109 6.92 16.89 -13.91
C GLY A 109 6.43 15.56 -14.48
N VAL A 110 6.08 14.61 -13.64
CA VAL A 110 5.49 13.32 -14.04
C VAL A 110 4.04 13.48 -14.49
N LEU A 111 3.22 14.28 -13.78
CA LEU A 111 1.83 14.58 -14.16
C LEU A 111 1.73 15.15 -15.57
N LYS A 112 2.64 16.07 -15.97
CA LYS A 112 2.70 16.58 -17.33
C LYS A 112 2.91 15.47 -18.38
N LYS A 113 3.74 14.47 -18.08
CA LYS A 113 3.95 13.32 -18.95
C LYS A 113 2.74 12.38 -18.96
N LEU A 114 2.06 12.20 -17.81
CA LEU A 114 0.86 11.39 -17.71
C LEU A 114 -0.31 11.96 -18.53
N LYS A 115 -0.40 13.28 -18.68
CA LYS A 115 -1.40 13.94 -19.51
C LYS A 115 -1.43 13.39 -20.94
N ASP A 116 -0.24 13.14 -21.53
CA ASP A 116 -0.06 12.68 -22.89
C ASP A 116 0.23 11.17 -23.00
N ALA A 117 0.29 10.47 -21.87
CA ALA A 117 0.60 9.04 -21.85
C ALA A 117 -0.55 8.21 -22.46
N PRO A 118 -0.25 7.19 -23.28
CA PRO A 118 -1.26 6.34 -23.88
C PRO A 118 -1.96 5.49 -22.83
N LEU A 119 -3.23 5.13 -23.12
CA LEU A 119 -3.95 4.15 -22.32
C LEU A 119 -3.32 2.76 -22.47
N ALA A 120 -3.23 2.05 -21.37
CA ALA A 120 -2.83 0.66 -21.37
C ALA A 120 -4.00 -0.24 -21.79
N GLU A 121 -3.69 -1.30 -22.53
CA GLU A 121 -4.65 -2.37 -22.82
C GLU A 121 -4.51 -3.49 -21.79
N PRO A 122 -5.57 -4.32 -21.59
CA PRO A 122 -5.48 -5.52 -20.76
C PRO A 122 -4.28 -6.37 -21.15
N TYR A 123 -3.56 -6.88 -20.16
CA TYR A 123 -2.31 -7.55 -20.38
C TYR A 123 -2.16 -8.76 -19.45
N SER A 124 -1.55 -9.81 -19.96
CA SER A 124 -1.02 -10.91 -19.16
C SER A 124 0.41 -11.22 -19.58
N GLY A 125 1.35 -11.11 -18.66
CA GLY A 125 2.77 -11.32 -18.93
C GLY A 125 3.68 -10.84 -17.79
N PRO A 126 5.01 -10.78 -18.02
CA PRO A 126 5.97 -10.47 -16.96
C PRO A 126 5.93 -9.02 -16.51
N ALA A 127 6.25 -8.83 -15.22
CA ALA A 127 6.31 -7.50 -14.60
C ALA A 127 7.39 -7.39 -13.53
N ILE A 128 7.78 -6.16 -13.24
CA ILE A 128 8.50 -5.78 -12.04
C ILE A 128 7.55 -4.91 -11.20
N LEU A 129 7.39 -5.27 -9.94
CA LEU A 129 6.72 -4.44 -8.94
C LEU A 129 7.81 -3.73 -8.14
N TYR A 130 7.85 -2.40 -8.20
CA TYR A 130 8.78 -1.62 -7.38
C TYR A 130 8.44 -1.74 -5.91
N ALA A 131 9.40 -1.56 -5.05
CA ALA A 131 9.34 -1.87 -3.63
C ALA A 131 8.05 -1.43 -2.89
N PRO A 132 7.54 -0.19 -2.96
CA PRO A 132 6.25 0.17 -2.34
C PRO A 132 5.06 -0.57 -2.96
N THR A 133 5.06 -0.73 -4.28
CA THR A 133 4.02 -1.47 -5.00
C THR A 133 4.05 -2.96 -4.63
N ALA A 134 5.23 -3.55 -4.50
CA ALA A 134 5.41 -4.91 -4.01
C ALA A 134 4.90 -5.05 -2.57
N GLY A 135 5.15 -4.05 -1.70
CA GLY A 135 4.61 -4.02 -0.34
C GLY A 135 3.10 -4.09 -0.30
N VAL A 136 2.40 -3.27 -1.10
CA VAL A 136 0.93 -3.31 -1.22
C VAL A 136 0.48 -4.65 -1.83
N PHE A 137 1.19 -5.15 -2.83
CA PHE A 137 0.91 -6.46 -3.42
C PHE A 137 0.94 -7.57 -2.36
N PHE A 138 1.97 -7.65 -1.53
CA PHE A 138 2.04 -8.62 -0.42
C PHE A 138 0.94 -8.38 0.62
N HIS A 139 0.61 -7.13 0.91
CA HIS A 139 -0.47 -6.78 1.84
C HIS A 139 -1.82 -7.33 1.38
N GLU A 140 -2.18 -7.13 0.12
CA GLU A 140 -3.48 -7.52 -0.42
C GLU A 140 -3.58 -9.01 -0.73
N ILE A 141 -2.57 -9.60 -1.38
CA ILE A 141 -2.66 -10.99 -1.82
C ILE A 141 -2.37 -11.99 -0.71
N PHE A 142 -1.61 -11.61 0.31
CA PHE A 142 -1.17 -12.49 1.38
C PHE A 142 -1.65 -12.01 2.76
N GLY A 143 -1.37 -10.77 3.12
CA GLY A 143 -1.59 -10.25 4.46
C GLY A 143 -3.01 -10.47 4.98
N HIS A 144 -4.04 -10.10 4.22
CA HIS A 144 -5.43 -10.32 4.61
C HIS A 144 -5.82 -11.81 4.73
N ARG A 145 -5.11 -12.71 4.03
CA ARG A 145 -5.41 -14.15 4.03
C ARG A 145 -4.69 -14.92 5.12
N ILE A 146 -3.81 -14.24 5.85
CA ILE A 146 -3.18 -14.82 7.05
C ILE A 146 -3.70 -14.16 8.35
N GLU A 147 -4.75 -13.36 8.28
CA GLU A 147 -5.51 -12.88 9.44
C GLU A 147 -6.33 -14.05 9.99
N GLY A 148 -5.85 -14.69 11.07
CA GLY A 148 -6.30 -16.01 11.54
C GLY A 148 -7.78 -16.09 11.90
N HIS A 149 -8.42 -15.00 12.38
CA HIS A 149 -9.85 -15.00 12.71
C HIS A 149 -10.72 -15.42 11.52
N ARG A 150 -10.30 -15.15 10.27
CA ARG A 150 -11.01 -15.53 9.04
C ARG A 150 -11.15 -17.04 8.88
N LEU A 151 -10.21 -17.80 9.44
CA LEU A 151 -10.22 -19.27 9.36
C LEU A 151 -11.37 -19.92 10.12
N LYS A 152 -12.03 -19.19 11.04
CA LYS A 152 -13.24 -19.66 11.74
C LYS A 152 -14.45 -19.80 10.84
N ASN A 153 -14.53 -18.95 9.83
CA ASN A 153 -15.65 -18.96 8.89
C ASN A 153 -15.26 -19.73 7.61
N GLU A 154 -15.95 -20.81 7.31
CA GLU A 154 -15.70 -21.60 6.10
C GLU A 154 -15.97 -20.83 4.80
N PHE A 155 -16.69 -19.72 4.89
CA PHE A 155 -16.98 -18.84 3.76
C PHE A 155 -15.99 -17.67 3.64
N ASP A 156 -14.91 -17.64 4.43
CA ASP A 156 -13.92 -16.58 4.40
C ASP A 156 -12.50 -17.14 4.53
N GLY A 157 -11.51 -16.46 3.95
CA GLY A 157 -10.08 -16.57 4.23
C GLY A 157 -9.41 -17.94 4.14
N GLN A 158 -10.00 -18.93 3.49
CA GLN A 158 -9.50 -20.31 3.50
C GLN A 158 -8.28 -20.57 2.62
N THR A 159 -7.82 -19.59 1.85
CA THR A 159 -6.79 -19.72 0.81
C THR A 159 -5.50 -20.42 1.29
N PHE A 160 -5.02 -20.05 2.48
CA PHE A 160 -3.78 -20.58 3.06
C PHE A 160 -4.00 -21.56 4.23
N LYS A 161 -5.22 -21.88 4.59
CA LYS A 161 -5.55 -22.73 5.75
C LYS A 161 -4.80 -24.07 5.75
N ALA A 162 -4.82 -24.75 4.60
CA ALA A 162 -4.15 -26.05 4.43
C ALA A 162 -2.67 -25.93 4.00
N LYS A 163 -2.09 -24.71 4.02
CA LYS A 163 -0.75 -24.43 3.51
C LYS A 163 0.31 -24.29 4.61
N VAL A 164 -0.05 -24.44 5.87
CA VAL A 164 0.94 -24.41 6.97
C VAL A 164 1.90 -25.57 6.81
N GLY A 165 3.20 -25.28 6.79
CA GLY A 165 4.26 -26.25 6.53
C GLY A 165 4.60 -26.43 5.05
N GLU A 166 3.83 -25.85 4.13
CA GLU A 166 4.10 -25.93 2.69
C GLU A 166 4.86 -24.71 2.18
N GLU A 167 5.58 -24.89 1.08
CA GLU A 167 6.24 -23.81 0.35
C GLU A 167 5.18 -22.98 -0.42
N VAL A 168 5.07 -21.70 -0.09
CA VAL A 168 4.13 -20.75 -0.70
C VAL A 168 4.83 -19.61 -1.45
N LEU A 169 6.12 -19.44 -1.21
CA LEU A 169 7.00 -18.42 -1.82
C LEU A 169 8.34 -19.05 -2.20
N PRO A 170 9.15 -18.39 -3.04
CA PRO A 170 10.55 -18.80 -3.25
C PRO A 170 11.31 -18.92 -1.92
N LYS A 171 12.17 -19.94 -1.81
CA LYS A 171 12.98 -20.21 -0.60
C LYS A 171 13.87 -19.05 -0.16
N THR A 172 14.09 -18.11 -1.04
CA THR A 172 14.87 -16.90 -0.77
C THR A 172 14.08 -15.83 -0.04
N LEU A 173 12.75 -15.95 0.10
CA LEU A 173 11.88 -14.96 0.71
C LEU A 173 11.43 -15.37 2.11
N ASN A 174 11.45 -14.38 3.00
CA ASN A 174 10.85 -14.44 4.32
C ASN A 174 9.82 -13.33 4.45
N VAL A 175 8.74 -13.58 5.20
CA VAL A 175 7.73 -12.58 5.51
C VAL A 175 7.44 -12.60 6.99
N HIS A 176 7.48 -11.43 7.62
CA HIS A 176 7.08 -11.29 9.01
C HIS A 176 6.29 -10.01 9.23
N PHE A 177 5.56 -9.98 10.32
CA PHE A 177 4.88 -8.80 10.83
C PHE A 177 5.51 -8.43 12.15
N ASP A 178 5.94 -7.18 12.25
CA ASP A 178 6.64 -6.70 13.45
C ASP A 178 6.11 -5.35 13.94
N PRO A 179 5.13 -5.36 14.84
CA PRO A 179 4.59 -4.15 15.44
C PRO A 179 5.54 -3.49 16.46
N THR A 180 6.68 -4.12 16.79
CA THR A 180 7.65 -3.54 17.73
C THR A 180 8.61 -2.56 17.06
N LEU A 181 8.71 -2.57 15.73
CA LEU A 181 9.57 -1.68 14.96
C LEU A 181 8.95 -0.29 14.85
N GLU A 182 9.68 0.73 15.22
CA GLU A 182 9.31 2.13 14.96
C GLU A 182 9.90 2.65 13.64
N LYS A 183 10.96 1.99 13.14
CA LYS A 183 11.62 2.32 11.88
C LYS A 183 12.04 1.07 11.13
N VAL A 184 12.05 1.18 9.81
CA VAL A 184 12.66 0.24 8.88
C VAL A 184 13.58 1.03 7.96
N ASP A 185 14.85 0.65 7.88
CA ASP A 185 15.90 1.34 7.10
C ASP A 185 15.95 2.87 7.37
N GLY A 186 15.81 3.25 8.65
CA GLY A 186 15.86 4.64 9.11
C GLY A 186 14.56 5.43 8.91
N ARG A 187 13.57 4.93 8.18
CA ARG A 187 12.27 5.56 7.95
C ARG A 187 11.23 5.07 8.96
N PHE A 188 10.41 5.98 9.46
CA PHE A 188 9.32 5.64 10.38
C PHE A 188 8.28 4.75 9.71
N VAL A 189 7.73 3.81 10.49
CA VAL A 189 6.63 2.93 10.11
C VAL A 189 5.44 3.16 11.04
N ASN A 190 4.24 3.00 10.50
CA ASN A 190 3.00 3.47 11.12
C ASN A 190 2.19 2.33 11.78
N GLY A 191 2.56 1.06 11.52
CA GLY A 191 1.90 -0.12 12.11
C GLY A 191 2.44 -0.55 13.48
N SER A 192 3.14 0.36 14.21
CA SER A 192 3.82 0.06 15.47
C SER A 192 2.91 0.27 16.68
N TYR A 193 2.99 -0.64 17.66
CA TYR A 193 2.30 -0.52 18.95
C TYR A 193 2.97 -1.42 20.00
N LYS A 194 2.79 -1.12 21.30
CA LYS A 194 3.31 -1.93 22.41
C LYS A 194 2.36 -3.04 22.84
N TYR A 195 1.07 -2.75 22.83
CA TYR A 195 0.00 -3.69 23.12
C TYR A 195 -1.06 -3.57 22.04
N ASP A 196 -1.61 -4.69 21.61
CA ASP A 196 -2.72 -4.71 20.67
C ASP A 196 -4.03 -4.20 21.33
N ASP A 197 -5.13 -4.21 20.59
CA ASP A 197 -6.41 -3.68 21.05
C ASP A 197 -7.17 -4.64 21.97
N GLU A 198 -6.60 -5.81 22.25
CA GLU A 198 -7.04 -6.79 23.25
C GLU A 198 -6.11 -6.83 24.48
N GLY A 199 -5.12 -5.94 24.57
CA GLY A 199 -4.20 -5.84 25.70
C GLY A 199 -3.07 -6.87 25.69
N ILE A 200 -2.84 -7.55 24.58
CA ILE A 200 -1.73 -8.51 24.40
C ILE A 200 -0.49 -7.77 23.94
N SER A 201 0.65 -8.08 24.57
CA SER A 201 1.93 -7.51 24.17
C SER A 201 2.27 -7.83 22.71
N SER A 202 2.66 -6.81 21.97
CA SER A 202 3.08 -6.96 20.59
C SER A 202 4.38 -7.76 20.47
N LYS A 203 4.50 -8.54 19.40
CA LYS A 203 5.73 -9.28 19.08
C LYS A 203 5.87 -9.50 17.60
N LYS A 204 7.11 -9.69 17.14
CA LYS A 204 7.40 -10.13 15.78
C LYS A 204 6.79 -11.51 15.54
N VAL A 205 6.06 -11.67 14.43
CA VAL A 205 5.50 -12.94 13.97
C VAL A 205 6.05 -13.26 12.58
N THR A 206 6.89 -14.28 12.48
CA THR A 206 7.39 -14.78 11.20
C THR A 206 6.36 -15.72 10.60
N VAL A 207 5.66 -15.24 9.57
CA VAL A 207 4.58 -15.99 8.91
C VAL A 207 5.08 -16.84 7.76
N VAL A 208 6.16 -16.41 7.08
CA VAL A 208 6.86 -17.23 6.08
C VAL A 208 8.36 -17.23 6.39
N GLU A 209 8.95 -18.40 6.47
CA GLU A 209 10.38 -18.60 6.65
C GLU A 209 10.92 -19.49 5.54
N LYS A 210 11.92 -19.00 4.79
CA LYS A 210 12.51 -19.70 3.64
C LYS A 210 11.44 -20.24 2.67
N GLY A 211 10.45 -19.39 2.37
CA GLY A 211 9.34 -19.72 1.48
C GLY A 211 8.22 -20.56 2.10
N VAL A 212 8.40 -21.11 3.30
CA VAL A 212 7.43 -22.00 3.95
C VAL A 212 6.52 -21.24 4.89
N LEU A 213 5.19 -21.39 4.74
CA LEU A 213 4.20 -20.82 5.65
C LEU A 213 4.29 -21.48 7.03
N LYS A 214 4.41 -20.68 8.08
CA LYS A 214 4.60 -21.15 9.47
C LYS A 214 3.37 -20.98 10.34
N THR A 215 2.68 -19.84 10.23
CA THR A 215 1.60 -19.48 11.14
C THR A 215 0.75 -18.33 10.56
N PHE A 216 -0.27 -17.95 11.30
CA PHE A 216 -1.17 -16.83 11.03
C PHE A 216 -1.00 -15.72 12.07
N LEU A 217 -1.48 -14.51 11.74
CA LEU A 217 -1.67 -13.44 12.70
C LEU A 217 -2.88 -13.78 13.57
N MET A 218 -2.73 -13.69 14.90
CA MET A 218 -3.76 -14.13 15.84
C MET A 218 -4.14 -13.02 16.80
N SER A 219 -5.46 -12.79 16.89
CA SER A 219 -6.13 -12.13 18.00
C SER A 219 -6.43 -13.12 19.11
N ARG A 220 -7.19 -12.71 20.15
CA ARG A 220 -7.67 -13.63 21.18
C ARG A 220 -8.78 -14.59 20.70
N THR A 221 -9.21 -14.44 19.46
CA THR A 221 -10.09 -15.41 18.79
C THR A 221 -9.32 -16.71 18.55
N PRO A 222 -9.58 -17.80 19.34
CA PRO A 222 -8.80 -19.03 19.23
C PRO A 222 -9.21 -19.84 18.00
N LEU A 223 -8.23 -20.54 17.45
CA LEU A 223 -8.41 -21.60 16.47
C LEU A 223 -7.92 -22.93 17.05
N GLU A 224 -8.42 -24.06 16.55
CA GLU A 224 -8.10 -25.41 17.06
C GLU A 224 -6.58 -25.62 17.18
N ASN A 225 -5.82 -25.30 16.14
CA ASN A 225 -4.36 -25.49 16.09
C ASN A 225 -3.56 -24.21 16.44
N LEU A 226 -4.22 -23.09 16.70
CA LEU A 226 -3.64 -21.78 17.04
C LEU A 226 -4.48 -21.13 18.16
N PRO A 227 -4.40 -21.67 19.38
CA PRO A 227 -5.32 -21.27 20.47
C PRO A 227 -4.95 -19.92 21.12
N HIS A 228 -3.76 -19.37 20.82
CA HIS A 228 -3.24 -18.19 21.52
C HIS A 228 -3.06 -17.01 20.60
N SER A 229 -3.37 -15.81 21.12
CA SER A 229 -3.04 -14.56 20.45
C SER A 229 -1.52 -14.40 20.32
N ASN A 230 -1.10 -13.79 19.20
CA ASN A 230 0.28 -13.37 19.00
C ASN A 230 0.42 -11.84 18.90
N GLY A 231 -0.51 -11.11 19.53
CA GLY A 231 -0.46 -9.66 19.65
C GLY A 231 -0.87 -8.91 18.40
N HIS A 232 -1.80 -9.46 17.62
CA HIS A 232 -2.31 -8.85 16.40
C HIS A 232 -3.84 -8.64 16.42
N GLY A 233 -4.45 -8.60 17.60
CA GLY A 233 -5.85 -8.22 17.79
C GLY A 233 -6.02 -6.71 17.66
N ARG A 234 -6.54 -6.21 16.52
CA ARG A 234 -6.58 -4.77 16.23
C ARG A 234 -7.96 -4.30 15.79
N ALA A 235 -8.30 -3.06 16.16
CA ALA A 235 -9.55 -2.41 15.78
C ALA A 235 -9.44 -0.89 15.79
N SER A 236 -10.33 -0.24 15.06
CA SER A 236 -10.66 1.17 15.28
C SER A 236 -11.43 1.34 16.58
N LEU A 237 -11.44 2.54 17.12
CA LEU A 237 -12.22 2.87 18.32
C LEU A 237 -13.71 2.49 18.13
N GLY A 238 -14.26 1.72 19.06
CA GLY A 238 -15.65 1.27 19.04
C GLY A 238 -15.93 0.01 18.22
N ALA A 239 -14.94 -0.52 17.48
CA ALA A 239 -15.08 -1.80 16.78
C ALA A 239 -14.53 -2.98 17.60
N THR A 240 -14.99 -4.19 17.30
CA THR A 240 -14.50 -5.41 17.94
C THR A 240 -13.15 -5.81 17.33
N PRO A 241 -12.10 -6.03 18.14
CA PRO A 241 -10.80 -6.45 17.64
C PRO A 241 -10.85 -7.82 16.95
N VAL A 242 -10.15 -7.92 15.83
CA VAL A 242 -9.87 -9.17 15.10
C VAL A 242 -8.40 -9.22 14.71
N SER A 243 -7.94 -10.35 14.20
CA SER A 243 -6.55 -10.47 13.72
C SER A 243 -6.31 -9.54 12.54
N ARG A 244 -5.35 -8.61 12.64
CA ARG A 244 -5.04 -7.62 11.59
C ARG A 244 -3.54 -7.48 11.40
N GLN A 245 -3.17 -7.01 10.22
CA GLN A 245 -1.78 -6.70 9.88
C GLN A 245 -1.21 -5.55 10.72
N SER A 246 0.13 -5.49 10.83
CA SER A 246 0.90 -4.43 11.47
C SER A 246 1.92 -3.84 10.48
N ASN A 247 3.22 -3.85 10.81
CA ASN A 247 4.29 -3.62 9.85
C ASN A 247 4.62 -4.93 9.14
N LEU A 248 4.18 -5.08 7.90
CA LEU A 248 4.57 -6.19 7.02
C LEU A 248 5.98 -5.94 6.50
N ILE A 249 6.87 -6.93 6.65
CA ILE A 249 8.24 -6.88 6.18
C ILE A 249 8.52 -8.11 5.31
N VAL A 250 8.89 -7.85 4.06
CA VAL A 250 9.39 -8.88 3.14
C VAL A 250 10.91 -8.78 3.07
N GLU A 251 11.59 -9.89 3.25
CA GLU A 251 13.05 -9.96 3.19
C GLU A 251 13.49 -11.01 2.17
N THR A 252 14.62 -10.75 1.52
CA THR A 252 15.26 -11.71 0.62
C THR A 252 16.64 -12.10 1.10
N THR A 253 16.97 -13.40 1.06
CA THR A 253 18.31 -13.91 1.32
C THR A 253 19.19 -13.93 0.07
N LYS A 254 18.60 -13.67 -1.11
CA LYS A 254 19.31 -13.56 -2.38
C LYS A 254 18.76 -12.36 -3.12
N SER A 255 19.55 -11.31 -3.18
CA SER A 255 19.18 -10.05 -3.85
C SER A 255 19.80 -9.95 -5.25
N TYR A 256 19.07 -9.28 -6.13
CA TYR A 256 19.51 -8.91 -7.47
C TYR A 256 19.57 -7.38 -7.60
N SER A 257 20.26 -6.86 -8.62
CA SER A 257 20.14 -5.45 -8.96
C SER A 257 18.84 -5.19 -9.73
N MET A 258 18.37 -3.95 -9.76
CA MET A 258 17.23 -3.57 -10.61
C MET A 258 17.51 -3.85 -12.09
N ASP A 259 18.76 -3.69 -12.54
CA ASP A 259 19.17 -4.04 -13.90
C ASP A 259 19.06 -5.54 -14.17
N ASP A 260 19.35 -6.39 -13.18
CA ASP A 260 19.17 -7.84 -13.33
C ASP A 260 17.70 -8.21 -13.40
N LEU A 261 16.83 -7.60 -12.57
CA LEU A 261 15.39 -7.79 -12.69
C LEU A 261 14.88 -7.35 -14.07
N ARG A 262 15.39 -6.23 -14.59
CA ARG A 262 15.06 -5.74 -15.94
C ARG A 262 15.51 -6.75 -17.04
N LYS A 263 16.70 -7.31 -16.94
CA LYS A 263 17.17 -8.36 -17.85
C LYS A 263 16.30 -9.61 -17.78
N MET A 264 15.89 -10.03 -16.56
CA MET A 264 14.97 -11.16 -16.37
C MET A 264 13.62 -10.88 -17.02
N LEU A 265 13.05 -9.68 -16.84
CA LEU A 265 11.80 -9.26 -17.47
C LEU A 265 11.89 -9.33 -18.99
N ILE A 266 12.93 -8.75 -19.60
CA ILE A 266 13.15 -8.77 -21.05
C ILE A 266 13.30 -10.19 -21.58
N LYS A 267 14.06 -11.04 -20.87
CA LYS A 267 14.24 -12.44 -21.24
C LYS A 267 12.90 -13.19 -21.20
N GLU A 268 12.10 -12.96 -20.18
CA GLU A 268 10.79 -13.61 -20.02
C GLU A 268 9.77 -13.09 -21.06
N CYS A 269 9.81 -11.79 -21.40
CA CYS A 269 9.04 -11.24 -22.51
C CYS A 269 9.33 -11.98 -23.82
N LYS A 270 10.61 -12.14 -24.18
CA LYS A 270 11.03 -12.87 -25.38
C LYS A 270 10.56 -14.33 -25.37
N LYS A 271 10.67 -15.00 -24.23
CA LYS A 271 10.21 -16.40 -24.05
C LYS A 271 8.69 -16.54 -24.23
N GLN A 272 7.92 -15.55 -23.76
CA GLN A 272 6.45 -15.54 -23.86
C GLN A 272 5.95 -14.89 -25.16
N GLY A 273 6.82 -14.44 -26.07
CA GLY A 273 6.43 -13.74 -27.28
C GLY A 273 5.80 -12.37 -27.04
N LYS A 274 6.12 -11.73 -25.91
CA LYS A 274 5.61 -10.40 -25.54
C LYS A 274 6.54 -9.31 -26.02
N GLN A 275 5.97 -8.23 -26.56
CA GLN A 275 6.76 -7.06 -27.02
C GLN A 275 7.32 -6.27 -25.82
N TYR A 276 6.65 -6.28 -24.68
CA TYR A 276 7.01 -5.54 -23.46
C TYR A 276 6.57 -6.31 -22.20
N GLY A 277 7.15 -5.92 -21.07
CA GLY A 277 6.67 -6.21 -19.74
C GLY A 277 6.35 -4.91 -18.98
N TYR A 278 5.60 -4.99 -17.89
CA TYR A 278 5.29 -3.82 -17.09
C TYR A 278 6.29 -3.59 -15.95
N PHE A 279 6.51 -2.31 -15.64
CA PHE A 279 7.14 -1.84 -14.42
C PHE A 279 6.14 -0.97 -13.65
N PHE A 280 5.61 -1.50 -12.56
CA PHE A 280 4.70 -0.80 -11.66
C PHE A 280 5.50 -0.07 -10.61
N LYS A 281 5.60 1.26 -10.73
CA LYS A 281 6.48 2.08 -9.90
C LYS A 281 5.77 2.61 -8.67
N GLU A 282 4.55 3.13 -8.81
CA GLU A 282 3.80 3.73 -7.72
C GLU A 282 2.37 3.21 -7.66
N VAL A 283 1.78 3.27 -6.47
CA VAL A 283 0.48 2.73 -6.14
C VAL A 283 -0.17 3.58 -5.04
N VAL A 284 -1.48 3.76 -5.10
CA VAL A 284 -2.22 4.43 -4.01
C VAL A 284 -2.78 3.45 -2.99
N GLY A 285 -2.84 2.18 -3.29
CA GLY A 285 -3.39 1.14 -2.44
C GLY A 285 -4.01 0.01 -3.25
N GLY A 286 -4.85 -0.77 -2.60
CA GLY A 286 -5.55 -1.89 -3.20
C GLY A 286 -6.74 -2.31 -2.37
N PHE A 287 -7.39 -3.37 -2.80
CA PHE A 287 -8.33 -4.12 -1.99
C PHE A 287 -8.29 -5.60 -2.36
N THR A 288 -8.79 -6.43 -1.48
CA THR A 288 -8.89 -7.86 -1.71
C THR A 288 -10.23 -8.40 -1.21
N VAL A 289 -10.76 -9.36 -1.95
CA VAL A 289 -11.96 -10.11 -1.56
C VAL A 289 -11.50 -11.44 -0.97
N THR A 290 -11.87 -11.71 0.29
CA THR A 290 -11.48 -12.91 1.01
C THR A 290 -12.63 -13.91 1.17
N ASP A 291 -13.88 -13.47 0.97
CA ASP A 291 -15.05 -14.33 1.05
C ASP A 291 -15.19 -15.30 -0.14
N ARG A 292 -16.04 -16.33 0.00
CA ARG A 292 -16.30 -17.34 -1.02
C ARG A 292 -17.52 -17.06 -1.88
N TYR A 293 -18.29 -16.02 -1.58
CA TYR A 293 -19.47 -15.64 -2.37
C TYR A 293 -19.07 -14.86 -3.62
N ASN A 294 -17.90 -14.24 -3.58
CA ASN A 294 -17.30 -13.48 -4.66
C ASN A 294 -16.06 -14.19 -5.20
N PRO A 295 -15.63 -13.91 -6.44
CA PRO A 295 -14.33 -14.37 -6.91
C PRO A 295 -13.22 -13.97 -5.94
N ASN A 296 -12.41 -14.94 -5.49
CA ASN A 296 -11.26 -14.69 -4.64
C ASN A 296 -10.19 -13.94 -5.43
N ALA A 297 -10.33 -12.63 -5.50
CA ALA A 297 -9.53 -11.73 -6.31
C ALA A 297 -8.97 -10.57 -5.47
N PHE A 298 -7.95 -9.95 -5.98
CA PHE A 298 -7.43 -8.68 -5.50
C PHE A 298 -7.38 -7.67 -6.64
N ASN A 299 -7.36 -6.40 -6.27
CA ASN A 299 -7.11 -5.29 -7.18
C ASN A 299 -6.15 -4.31 -6.53
N ILE A 300 -5.12 -3.91 -7.25
CA ILE A 300 -4.17 -2.87 -6.85
C ILE A 300 -4.31 -1.72 -7.84
N PHE A 301 -4.23 -0.50 -7.33
CA PHE A 301 -4.42 0.74 -8.06
C PHE A 301 -3.08 1.43 -8.34
N PRO A 302 -2.34 1.03 -9.41
CA PRO A 302 -1.12 1.72 -9.79
C PRO A 302 -1.42 3.13 -10.30
N THR A 303 -0.50 4.05 -10.01
CA THR A 303 -0.56 5.43 -10.51
C THR A 303 0.57 5.74 -11.48
N LEU A 304 1.67 4.99 -11.40
CA LEU A 304 2.82 5.19 -12.27
C LEU A 304 3.31 3.85 -12.82
N VAL A 305 3.09 3.64 -14.12
CA VAL A 305 3.36 2.37 -14.80
C VAL A 305 4.13 2.63 -16.10
N TYR A 306 5.14 1.81 -16.34
CA TYR A 306 5.93 1.87 -17.58
C TYR A 306 5.88 0.53 -18.33
N ARG A 307 5.87 0.59 -19.65
CA ARG A 307 6.23 -0.53 -20.53
C ARG A 307 7.75 -0.56 -20.69
N ILE A 308 8.35 -1.70 -20.36
CA ILE A 308 9.75 -2.01 -20.64
C ILE A 308 9.77 -2.91 -21.87
N TYR A 309 10.29 -2.41 -22.97
CA TYR A 309 10.26 -3.11 -24.25
C TYR A 309 11.36 -4.16 -24.38
N ALA A 310 11.00 -5.33 -24.95
CA ALA A 310 11.90 -6.45 -25.14
C ALA A 310 12.97 -6.21 -26.24
N ASP A 311 12.76 -5.25 -27.13
CA ASP A 311 13.69 -4.83 -28.18
C ASP A 311 14.70 -3.77 -27.71
N GLY A 312 14.58 -3.27 -26.49
CA GLY A 312 15.52 -2.31 -25.89
C GLY A 312 15.25 -0.85 -26.20
N ARG A 313 14.14 -0.53 -26.89
CA ARG A 313 13.75 0.88 -27.05
C ARG A 313 13.39 1.52 -25.71
N GLN A 314 13.24 2.83 -25.71
CA GLN A 314 12.94 3.62 -24.51
C GLN A 314 11.65 3.14 -23.83
N ASP A 315 11.67 3.13 -22.50
CA ASP A 315 10.49 2.83 -21.68
C ASP A 315 9.38 3.85 -21.94
N GLU A 316 8.15 3.37 -21.98
CA GLU A 316 6.98 4.18 -22.27
C GLU A 316 6.08 4.28 -21.02
N LEU A 317 5.84 5.50 -20.55
CA LEU A 317 4.87 5.76 -19.50
C LEU A 317 3.45 5.50 -20.04
N VAL A 318 2.63 4.78 -19.27
CA VAL A 318 1.24 4.46 -19.62
C VAL A 318 0.30 4.73 -18.45
N ARG A 319 -1.00 4.85 -18.72
CA ARG A 319 -2.05 5.09 -17.72
C ARG A 319 -3.25 4.17 -17.90
N GLY A 320 -4.16 4.21 -16.93
CA GLY A 320 -5.45 3.54 -17.03
C GLY A 320 -5.37 2.02 -16.86
N VAL A 321 -4.48 1.52 -15.99
CA VAL A 321 -4.32 0.09 -15.73
C VAL A 321 -4.43 -0.22 -14.25
N ASP A 322 -5.19 -1.26 -13.91
CA ASP A 322 -5.23 -1.89 -12.58
C ASP A 322 -4.56 -3.26 -12.63
N LEU A 323 -3.85 -3.62 -11.57
CA LEU A 323 -3.28 -4.96 -11.40
C LEU A 323 -4.29 -5.84 -10.68
N ILE A 324 -4.67 -6.93 -11.33
CA ILE A 324 -5.67 -7.88 -10.83
C ILE A 324 -5.14 -9.31 -10.81
N GLY A 325 -5.84 -10.21 -10.15
CA GLY A 325 -5.53 -11.64 -10.19
C GLY A 325 -6.05 -12.41 -9.00
N THR A 326 -5.70 -13.70 -8.97
CA THR A 326 -5.97 -14.58 -7.83
C THR A 326 -4.72 -14.78 -6.99
N PRO A 327 -4.82 -14.75 -5.65
CA PRO A 327 -3.66 -14.73 -4.77
C PRO A 327 -2.65 -15.85 -4.96
N LEU A 328 -3.09 -17.11 -4.94
CA LEU A 328 -2.18 -18.26 -5.05
C LEU A 328 -1.46 -18.32 -6.39
N ALA A 329 -2.18 -18.02 -7.49
CA ALA A 329 -1.58 -18.03 -8.81
C ALA A 329 -0.48 -16.97 -8.93
N MET A 330 -0.73 -15.78 -8.40
CA MET A 330 0.24 -14.68 -8.46
C MET A 330 1.45 -14.90 -7.55
N PHE A 331 1.25 -15.51 -6.37
CA PHE A 331 2.36 -15.86 -5.47
C PHE A 331 3.35 -16.81 -6.12
N ALA A 332 2.85 -17.83 -6.82
CA ALA A 332 3.67 -18.80 -7.53
C ALA A 332 4.49 -18.20 -8.69
N GLU A 333 4.11 -17.01 -9.16
CA GLU A 333 4.79 -16.34 -10.27
C GLU A 333 5.94 -15.41 -9.82
N ILE A 334 6.14 -15.17 -8.52
CA ILE A 334 7.28 -14.41 -8.00
C ILE A 334 8.56 -15.22 -8.22
N GLN A 335 9.57 -14.65 -8.86
CA GLN A 335 10.80 -15.37 -9.24
C GLN A 335 12.05 -14.81 -8.56
N ALA A 336 12.14 -13.52 -8.38
CA ALA A 336 13.33 -12.85 -7.85
C ALA A 336 12.96 -11.57 -7.10
N ALA A 337 13.84 -11.14 -6.21
CA ALA A 337 13.73 -9.88 -5.49
C ALA A 337 15.03 -9.08 -5.59
N ALA A 338 14.91 -7.77 -5.63
CA ALA A 338 16.05 -6.86 -5.66
C ALA A 338 16.69 -6.70 -4.26
N GLY A 339 17.81 -5.98 -4.22
CA GLY A 339 18.47 -5.59 -2.96
C GLY A 339 17.99 -4.25 -2.40
N ASP A 340 17.10 -3.58 -3.11
CA ASP A 340 16.42 -2.39 -2.63
C ASP A 340 15.36 -2.75 -1.59
N ARG A 341 14.93 -1.77 -0.82
CA ARG A 341 13.72 -1.88 0.01
C ARG A 341 13.14 -0.49 0.18
N ASP A 342 11.83 -0.40 0.03
CA ASP A 342 11.09 0.81 0.29
C ASP A 342 9.77 0.48 1.01
N ILE A 343 9.08 1.48 1.51
CA ILE A 343 7.98 1.32 2.46
C ILE A 343 6.75 2.03 1.93
N PHE A 344 5.65 1.30 1.83
CA PHE A 344 4.32 1.87 1.72
C PHE A 344 3.77 2.14 3.13
N ILE A 345 3.32 3.37 3.37
CA ILE A 345 2.68 3.81 4.61
C ILE A 345 1.20 4.02 4.34
N GLY A 346 0.32 3.40 5.13
CA GLY A 346 -1.11 3.52 4.89
C GLY A 346 -2.00 3.08 6.04
N PHE A 347 -3.27 2.95 5.71
CA PHE A 347 -4.31 2.45 6.60
C PHE A 347 -4.99 1.26 5.93
N CYS A 348 -5.24 0.22 6.71
CA CYS A 348 -5.91 -0.99 6.26
C CYS A 348 -7.33 -1.02 6.79
N GLY A 349 -8.32 -0.97 5.90
CA GLY A 349 -9.74 -1.09 6.22
C GLY A 349 -10.21 -2.54 6.16
N ALA A 350 -10.92 -3.00 7.19
CA ALA A 350 -11.61 -4.29 7.20
C ALA A 350 -12.75 -4.25 8.24
N GLU A 351 -13.31 -5.40 8.60
CA GLU A 351 -14.46 -5.53 9.49
C GLU A 351 -14.27 -4.90 10.89
N SER A 352 -13.03 -4.80 11.39
CA SER A 352 -12.71 -4.10 12.64
C SER A 352 -12.38 -2.61 12.46
N GLY A 353 -12.76 -2.03 11.32
CA GLY A 353 -12.46 -0.64 10.98
C GLY A 353 -11.07 -0.43 10.37
N SER A 354 -10.61 0.81 10.36
CA SER A 354 -9.33 1.20 9.76
C SER A 354 -8.21 1.22 10.79
N VAL A 355 -7.12 0.52 10.53
CA VAL A 355 -5.94 0.47 11.40
C VAL A 355 -4.68 0.91 10.63
N PRO A 356 -3.75 1.65 11.27
CA PRO A 356 -2.51 2.06 10.62
C PRO A 356 -1.62 0.84 10.34
N VAL A 357 -1.01 0.79 9.15
CA VAL A 357 -0.15 -0.30 8.68
C VAL A 357 1.00 0.23 7.84
N SER A 358 2.09 -0.53 7.78
CA SER A 358 3.15 -0.31 6.79
C SER A 358 3.48 -1.60 6.08
N ALA A 359 3.95 -1.50 4.85
CA ALA A 359 4.41 -2.64 4.08
C ALA A 359 5.78 -2.32 3.45
N ALA A 360 6.82 -2.93 3.98
CA ALA A 360 8.19 -2.82 3.49
C ALA A 360 8.55 -4.06 2.66
N SER A 361 8.99 -3.87 1.45
CA SER A 361 9.33 -4.94 0.52
C SER A 361 10.52 -4.55 -0.35
N PRO A 362 11.34 -5.49 -0.81
CA PRO A 362 12.17 -5.29 -1.99
C PRO A 362 11.30 -5.22 -3.24
N SER A 363 11.83 -4.64 -4.33
CA SER A 363 11.25 -4.80 -5.65
C SER A 363 11.27 -6.26 -6.07
N VAL A 364 10.20 -6.73 -6.72
CA VAL A 364 10.10 -8.14 -7.15
C VAL A 364 9.86 -8.27 -8.64
N PHE A 365 10.47 -9.28 -9.24
CA PHE A 365 10.16 -9.75 -10.58
C PHE A 365 9.12 -10.86 -10.51
N VAL A 366 8.03 -10.68 -11.26
CA VAL A 366 6.92 -11.62 -11.36
C VAL A 366 6.84 -12.10 -12.82
N ARG A 367 6.86 -13.40 -13.04
CA ARG A 367 6.87 -14.00 -14.37
C ARG A 367 5.57 -13.73 -15.15
N ARG A 368 4.46 -13.63 -14.45
CA ARG A 368 3.15 -13.32 -15.04
C ARG A 368 2.26 -12.58 -14.05
N ILE A 369 1.78 -11.43 -14.49
CA ILE A 369 0.70 -10.67 -13.85
C ILE A 369 -0.47 -10.55 -14.82
N GLU A 370 -1.60 -10.14 -14.30
CA GLU A 370 -2.78 -9.81 -15.10
C GLU A 370 -3.22 -8.38 -14.79
N THR A 371 -3.64 -7.67 -15.83
CA THR A 371 -4.15 -6.31 -15.71
C THR A 371 -5.48 -6.15 -16.41
N GLN A 372 -6.27 -5.21 -15.93
CA GLN A 372 -7.49 -4.75 -16.61
C GLN A 372 -7.41 -3.24 -16.83
N LYS A 373 -8.28 -2.75 -17.71
CA LYS A 373 -8.49 -1.30 -17.85
C LYS A 373 -9.08 -0.76 -16.56
N LYS A 374 -8.47 0.31 -16.04
CA LYS A 374 -9.04 1.08 -14.94
C LYS A 374 -10.33 1.76 -15.41
N PRO A 375 -11.40 1.73 -14.62
CA PRO A 375 -12.58 2.53 -14.91
C PRO A 375 -12.21 4.01 -15.02
N ARG A 376 -12.72 4.69 -16.06
CA ARG A 376 -12.47 6.13 -16.22
C ARG A 376 -13.09 6.90 -15.08
N GLN A 377 -12.35 7.83 -14.50
CA GLN A 377 -12.84 8.72 -13.45
C GLN A 377 -13.69 9.88 -13.99
N TYR A 378 -13.59 10.13 -15.28
CA TYR A 378 -14.38 11.16 -15.98
C TYR A 378 -15.09 10.54 -17.18
N GLN A 379 -16.40 10.77 -17.25
CA GLN A 379 -17.18 10.55 -18.45
C GLN A 379 -17.53 11.93 -19.02
N GLU A 380 -17.30 12.15 -20.30
CA GLU A 380 -17.85 13.32 -20.97
C GLU A 380 -19.38 13.26 -20.80
N THR A 381 -19.91 14.18 -20.00
CA THR A 381 -21.34 14.41 -19.99
C THR A 381 -21.69 15.11 -21.30
N THR A 382 -22.56 14.52 -22.09
CA THR A 382 -23.16 15.21 -23.24
C THR A 382 -23.83 16.47 -22.72
N LEU A 383 -23.25 17.63 -23.00
CA LEU A 383 -23.90 18.90 -22.70
C LEU A 383 -25.08 19.02 -23.67
N LEU A 384 -26.28 18.85 -23.16
CA LEU A 384 -27.51 19.16 -23.92
C LEU A 384 -27.52 20.66 -24.21
N ALA A 385 -27.89 21.00 -25.44
CA ALA A 385 -28.13 22.38 -25.78
C ALA A 385 -29.19 22.98 -24.82
N ARG A 386 -29.01 24.26 -24.46
CA ARG A 386 -29.99 24.95 -23.62
C ARG A 386 -31.33 24.91 -24.35
N PRO A 387 -32.46 24.50 -23.73
CA PRO A 387 -33.75 24.55 -24.35
C PRO A 387 -34.03 25.95 -24.89
N SER A 388 -34.40 26.03 -26.13
CA SER A 388 -34.82 27.30 -26.72
C SER A 388 -36.22 27.69 -26.23
N ALA A 389 -36.55 28.97 -26.25
CA ALA A 389 -37.87 29.43 -25.82
C ALA A 389 -39.05 28.89 -26.68
N ASN A 390 -38.75 28.15 -27.75
CA ASN A 390 -39.70 27.53 -28.65
C ASN A 390 -39.93 26.02 -28.41
N ASP A 391 -39.33 25.45 -27.39
CA ASP A 391 -39.45 24.03 -27.04
C ASP A 391 -40.55 23.80 -25.98
N HIS A 392 -41.55 24.66 -25.89
CA HIS A 392 -42.73 24.57 -25.01
C HIS A 392 -44.02 24.51 -25.80
#